data_836c51bb920d6e07b21bc0b8cfb76599
#
_entry.id   836c51bb920d6e07b21bc0b8cfb76599
#
_cell.length_a   1.000
_cell.length_b   1.000
_cell.length_c   1.000
_cell.angle_alpha   90.00
_cell.angle_beta   90.00
_cell.angle_gamma   90.00
#
_symmetry.space_group_name_H-M   'P 1'
#
loop_
_entity.id
_entity.type
_entity.pdbx_description
1 polymer ?
#
loop_
_entity_poly.entity_id
_entity_poly.type
_entity_poly.pdbx_seq_one_letter_code
_entity_poly.pdbx_strand_id
1 'polypeptide(L)'
;MSNQALIDLVTEYEALLEQGETFFLDQEAYRHLIEHYLLDEAYDRALEVVERAIDCHSYTAEFLLRKAEILIHAHEERQALTVLTQAVKLAPNETEIRLLRAQ
;
A
#
# COMPACT_ATOMS: atom_id res chain seq x y z
N MET A 1 8.16 -15.26 2.32
CA MET A 1 6.93 -15.97 1.90
C MET A 1 7.23 -16.79 0.67
N SER A 2 6.77 -18.04 0.62
CA SER A 2 6.95 -18.89 -0.53
C SER A 2 6.04 -18.46 -1.67
N ASN A 3 6.36 -18.88 -2.92
CA ASN A 3 5.51 -18.57 -4.06
C ASN A 3 4.10 -19.10 -3.88
N GLN A 4 3.95 -20.32 -3.33
CA GLN A 4 2.64 -20.90 -3.12
C GLN A 4 1.84 -20.10 -2.08
N ALA A 5 2.51 -19.68 -1.00
CA ALA A 5 1.84 -18.88 0.02
C ALA A 5 1.37 -17.54 -0.54
N LEU A 6 2.16 -16.93 -1.43
CA LEU A 6 1.76 -15.68 -2.08
C LEU A 6 0.57 -15.89 -3.02
N ILE A 7 0.59 -16.95 -3.82
CA ILE A 7 -0.53 -17.30 -4.71
C ILE A 7 -1.80 -17.50 -3.89
N ASP A 8 -1.71 -18.22 -2.79
CA ASP A 8 -2.86 -18.46 -1.91
C ASP A 8 -3.39 -17.16 -1.32
N LEU A 9 -2.49 -16.26 -0.90
CA LEU A 9 -2.90 -14.97 -0.35
C LEU A 9 -3.61 -14.11 -1.39
N VAL A 10 -3.07 -14.04 -2.61
CA VAL A 10 -3.68 -13.25 -3.69
C VAL A 10 -5.05 -13.84 -4.04
N THR A 11 -5.16 -15.16 -4.14
CA THR A 11 -6.42 -15.83 -4.45
C THR A 11 -7.46 -15.53 -3.38
N GLU A 12 -7.08 -15.63 -2.11
CA GLU A 12 -7.97 -15.33 -1.00
C GLU A 12 -8.42 -13.87 -1.02
N TYR A 13 -7.49 -12.94 -1.23
CA TYR A 13 -7.80 -11.53 -1.29
C TYR A 13 -8.82 -11.22 -2.39
N GLU A 14 -8.59 -11.76 -3.59
CA GLU A 14 -9.49 -11.51 -4.72
C GLU A 14 -10.88 -12.13 -4.49
N ALA A 15 -10.92 -13.29 -3.84
CA ALA A 15 -12.19 -13.91 -3.48
C ALA A 15 -12.96 -13.04 -2.47
N LEU A 16 -12.25 -12.47 -1.49
CA LEU A 16 -12.88 -11.58 -0.51
C LEU A 16 -13.44 -10.31 -1.17
N LEU A 17 -12.74 -9.77 -2.16
CA LEU A 17 -13.25 -8.64 -2.92
C LEU A 17 -14.54 -8.96 -3.65
N GLU A 18 -14.62 -10.15 -4.26
CA GLU A 18 -15.82 -10.58 -4.98
C GLU A 18 -17.02 -10.74 -4.07
N GLN A 19 -16.79 -11.14 -2.81
CA GLN A 19 -17.87 -11.29 -1.84
C GLN A 19 -18.48 -9.95 -1.42
N GLY A 20 -17.71 -8.85 -1.60
CA GLY A 20 -18.19 -7.51 -1.26
C GLY A 20 -18.35 -7.26 0.22
N GLU A 21 -17.84 -8.14 1.08
CA GLU A 21 -17.91 -7.96 2.52
C GLU A 21 -16.68 -7.27 3.06
N THR A 22 -16.83 -6.61 4.22
CA THR A 22 -15.70 -6.01 4.92
C THR A 22 -14.82 -7.11 5.50
N PHE A 23 -13.51 -6.98 5.35
CA PHE A 23 -12.56 -7.93 5.89
C PHE A 23 -11.32 -7.22 6.40
N PHE A 24 -10.56 -7.90 7.23
CA PHE A 24 -9.35 -7.38 7.86
C PHE A 24 -8.20 -8.34 7.58
N LEU A 25 -7.07 -7.79 7.13
CA LEU A 25 -5.82 -8.53 6.97
C LEU A 25 -4.75 -7.85 7.82
N ASP A 26 -3.75 -8.62 8.27
CA ASP A 26 -2.66 -8.04 9.04
C ASP A 26 -1.72 -7.24 8.14
N GLN A 27 -0.80 -6.49 8.77
CA GLN A 27 0.12 -5.62 8.03
C GLN A 27 0.99 -6.41 7.06
N GLU A 28 1.47 -7.58 7.49
CA GLU A 28 2.36 -8.39 6.66
C GLU A 28 1.65 -8.85 5.38
N ALA A 29 0.39 -9.28 5.50
CA ALA A 29 -0.40 -9.70 4.34
C ALA A 29 -0.54 -8.54 3.35
N TYR A 30 -0.86 -7.34 3.83
CA TYR A 30 -0.97 -6.18 2.97
C TYR A 30 0.36 -5.83 2.30
N ARG A 31 1.48 -5.93 3.02
CA ARG A 31 2.81 -5.67 2.43
C ARG A 31 3.07 -6.58 1.24
N HIS A 32 2.78 -7.86 1.39
CA HIS A 32 3.00 -8.83 0.32
C HIS A 32 2.08 -8.59 -0.86
N LEU A 33 0.83 -8.25 -0.61
CA LEU A 33 -0.13 -7.95 -1.69
C LEU A 33 0.28 -6.70 -2.47
N ILE A 34 0.66 -5.64 -1.78
CA ILE A 34 1.10 -4.40 -2.41
C ILE A 34 2.32 -4.67 -3.30
N GLU A 35 3.31 -5.37 -2.76
CA GLU A 35 4.53 -5.69 -3.52
C GLU A 35 4.21 -6.53 -4.75
N HIS A 36 3.34 -7.53 -4.59
CA HIS A 36 2.93 -8.38 -5.71
C HIS A 36 2.34 -7.55 -6.86
N TYR A 37 1.39 -6.68 -6.55
CA TYR A 37 0.74 -5.89 -7.59
C TYR A 37 1.67 -4.82 -8.16
N LEU A 38 2.59 -4.26 -7.36
CA LEU A 38 3.59 -3.32 -7.86
C LEU A 38 4.54 -3.98 -8.84
N LEU A 39 5.02 -5.18 -8.53
CA LEU A 39 5.92 -5.91 -9.42
C LEU A 39 5.25 -6.27 -10.74
N ASP A 40 3.95 -6.47 -10.72
CA ASP A 40 3.14 -6.78 -11.90
C ASP A 40 2.70 -5.51 -12.63
N GLU A 41 3.10 -4.35 -12.15
CA GLU A 41 2.72 -3.03 -12.69
C GLU A 41 1.21 -2.81 -12.69
N ALA A 42 0.49 -3.51 -11.81
CA ALA A 42 -0.95 -3.36 -11.66
C ALA A 42 -1.25 -2.26 -10.65
N TYR A 43 -0.98 -1.00 -11.03
CA TYR A 43 -1.04 0.14 -10.13
C TYR A 43 -2.43 0.39 -9.56
N ASP A 44 -3.47 0.20 -10.36
CA ASP A 44 -4.85 0.38 -9.89
C ASP A 44 -5.17 -0.61 -8.77
N ARG A 45 -4.77 -1.86 -8.94
CA ARG A 45 -4.98 -2.89 -7.92
C ARG A 45 -4.11 -2.60 -6.69
N ALA A 46 -2.88 -2.17 -6.89
CA ALA A 46 -1.97 -1.82 -5.79
C ALA A 46 -2.54 -0.67 -4.97
N LEU A 47 -3.10 0.36 -5.61
CA LEU A 47 -3.75 1.46 -4.90
C LEU A 47 -4.95 0.99 -4.09
N GLU A 48 -5.75 0.09 -4.65
CA GLU A 48 -6.90 -0.48 -3.96
C GLU A 48 -6.48 -1.20 -2.68
N VAL A 49 -5.42 -2.02 -2.78
CA VAL A 49 -4.88 -2.75 -1.64
C VAL A 49 -4.37 -1.79 -0.57
N VAL A 50 -3.57 -0.79 -0.97
CA VAL A 50 -2.96 0.13 0.00
C VAL A 50 -4.01 0.98 0.69
N GLU A 51 -5.10 1.34 0.02
CA GLU A 51 -6.19 2.07 0.64
C GLU A 51 -6.86 1.24 1.74
N ARG A 52 -7.06 -0.05 1.49
CA ARG A 52 -7.60 -0.96 2.51
C ARG A 52 -6.63 -1.11 3.68
N ALA A 53 -5.32 -1.19 3.38
CA ALA A 53 -4.30 -1.28 4.42
C ALA A 53 -4.30 -0.04 5.31
N ILE A 54 -4.45 1.15 4.73
CA ILE A 54 -4.53 2.40 5.48
C ILE A 54 -5.76 2.39 6.39
N ASP A 55 -6.90 1.94 5.88
CA ASP A 55 -8.12 1.87 6.67
C ASP A 55 -7.99 0.91 7.86
N CYS A 56 -7.33 -0.24 7.65
CA CYS A 56 -7.15 -1.24 8.71
C CYS A 56 -6.06 -0.86 9.70
N HIS A 57 -5.03 -0.17 9.24
CA HIS A 57 -3.81 0.11 10.01
C HIS A 57 -3.43 1.58 9.90
N SER A 58 -4.35 2.46 10.31
CA SER A 58 -4.19 3.91 10.15
C SER A 58 -3.15 4.53 11.08
N TYR A 59 -2.65 3.78 12.05
CA TYR A 59 -1.72 4.28 13.05
C TYR A 59 -0.25 4.30 12.58
N THR A 60 0.05 3.78 11.41
CA THR A 60 1.41 3.73 10.88
C THR A 60 1.52 4.52 9.58
N ALA A 61 2.68 5.16 9.39
CA ALA A 61 2.96 5.89 8.15
C ALA A 61 3.36 4.96 7.00
N GLU A 62 3.64 3.70 7.29
CA GLU A 62 4.16 2.75 6.30
C GLU A 62 3.30 2.68 5.04
N PHE A 63 1.99 2.52 5.20
CA PHE A 63 1.12 2.35 4.04
C PHE A 63 0.87 3.66 3.30
N LEU A 64 0.97 4.80 3.99
CA LEU A 64 0.94 6.09 3.31
C LEU A 64 2.17 6.25 2.41
N LEU A 65 3.34 5.83 2.89
CA LEU A 65 4.56 5.85 2.08
C LEU A 65 4.44 4.94 0.86
N ARG A 66 3.85 3.77 1.04
CA ARG A 66 3.61 2.85 -0.08
C ARG A 66 2.63 3.44 -1.08
N LYS A 67 1.58 4.10 -0.61
CA LYS A 67 0.64 4.77 -1.49
C LYS A 67 1.32 5.84 -2.33
N ALA A 68 2.18 6.66 -1.70
CA ALA A 68 2.94 7.68 -2.42
C ALA A 68 3.84 7.05 -3.48
N GLU A 69 4.51 5.95 -3.15
CA GLU A 69 5.37 5.22 -4.08
C GLU A 69 4.58 4.73 -5.30
N ILE A 70 3.40 4.14 -5.06
CA ILE A 70 2.53 3.67 -6.15
C ILE A 70 2.12 4.84 -7.04
N LEU A 71 1.73 5.96 -6.43
CA LEU A 71 1.30 7.15 -7.18
C LEU A 71 2.44 7.72 -8.02
N ILE A 72 3.67 7.70 -7.52
CA ILE A 72 4.83 8.13 -8.29
C ILE A 72 5.01 7.23 -9.52
N HIS A 73 4.92 5.93 -9.35
CA HIS A 73 5.04 4.99 -10.46
C HIS A 73 3.91 5.15 -11.47
N ALA A 74 2.73 5.57 -11.01
CA ALA A 74 1.58 5.80 -11.88
C ALA A 74 1.56 7.21 -12.46
N HIS A 75 2.61 8.00 -12.26
CA HIS A 75 2.75 9.38 -12.76
C HIS A 75 1.72 10.35 -12.16
N GLU A 76 1.32 10.10 -10.91
CA GLU A 76 0.38 10.95 -10.18
C GLU A 76 1.12 11.71 -9.08
N GLU A 77 2.10 12.54 -9.48
CA GLU A 77 3.03 13.19 -8.55
C GLU A 77 2.34 14.15 -7.58
N ARG A 78 1.30 14.83 -8.00
CA ARG A 78 0.57 15.76 -7.12
C ARG A 78 -0.10 15.01 -5.98
N GLN A 79 -0.75 13.90 -6.30
CA GLN A 79 -1.40 13.07 -5.28
C GLN A 79 -0.36 12.46 -4.35
N ALA A 80 0.79 12.05 -4.91
CA ALA A 80 1.89 11.50 -4.11
C ALA A 80 2.38 12.52 -3.09
N LEU A 81 2.54 13.79 -3.50
CA LEU A 81 2.99 14.84 -2.60
C LEU A 81 2.00 15.06 -1.46
N THR A 82 0.70 15.05 -1.76
CA THR A 82 -0.34 15.18 -0.74
C THR A 82 -0.24 14.05 0.29
N VAL A 83 -0.07 12.82 -0.19
CA VAL A 83 0.07 11.65 0.68
C VAL A 83 1.33 11.73 1.54
N LEU A 84 2.44 12.17 0.95
CA LEU A 84 3.69 12.34 1.70
C LEU A 84 3.54 13.38 2.82
N THR A 85 2.79 14.45 2.57
CA THR A 85 2.50 15.45 3.59
C THR A 85 1.72 14.83 4.76
N GLN A 86 0.76 13.96 4.46
CA GLN A 86 0.02 13.24 5.49
C GLN A 86 0.93 12.30 6.29
N ALA A 87 1.83 11.60 5.61
CA ALA A 87 2.77 10.68 6.25
C ALA A 87 3.72 11.42 7.21
N VAL A 88 4.18 12.60 6.81
CA VAL A 88 5.05 13.43 7.65
C VAL A 88 4.32 13.83 8.94
N LYS A 89 3.05 14.17 8.85
CA LYS A 89 2.27 14.54 10.03
C LYS A 89 2.09 13.36 10.99
N LEU A 90 1.99 12.16 10.44
CA LEU A 90 1.82 10.95 11.26
C LEU A 90 3.13 10.49 11.90
N ALA A 91 4.25 10.59 11.17
CA ALA A 91 5.56 10.14 11.64
C ALA A 91 6.67 11.08 11.16
N PRO A 92 6.78 12.28 11.76
CA PRO A 92 7.70 13.31 11.24
C PRO A 92 9.17 12.97 11.33
N ASN A 93 9.54 11.99 12.14
CA ASN A 93 10.96 11.64 12.37
C ASN A 93 11.45 10.45 11.55
N GLU A 94 10.60 9.89 10.67
CA GLU A 94 11.01 8.76 9.84
C GLU A 94 11.95 9.22 8.71
N THR A 95 13.10 8.56 8.64
CA THR A 95 14.14 8.87 7.64
C THR A 95 13.63 8.66 6.22
N GLU A 96 12.84 7.61 6.01
CA GLU A 96 12.30 7.29 4.69
C GLU A 96 11.42 8.40 4.14
N ILE A 97 10.61 9.02 4.99
CA ILE A 97 9.77 10.15 4.60
C ILE A 97 10.65 11.31 4.09
N ARG A 98 11.73 11.61 4.82
CA ARG A 98 12.62 12.70 4.43
C ARG A 98 13.32 12.41 3.10
N LEU A 99 13.72 11.17 2.87
CA LEU A 99 14.36 10.78 1.61
C LEU A 99 13.40 10.91 0.43
N LEU A 100 12.16 10.46 0.58
CA LEU A 100 11.16 10.59 -0.47
C LEU A 100 10.85 12.04 -0.80
N ARG A 101 10.80 12.90 0.22
CA ARG A 101 10.54 14.33 -0.01
C ARG A 101 11.70 15.03 -0.68
N ALA A 102 12.91 14.55 -0.49
CA ALA A 102 14.09 15.13 -1.11
C ALA A 102 14.19 14.81 -2.60
N GLN A 103 13.49 13.82 -3.05
CA GLN A 103 13.43 13.43 -4.45
C GLN A 103 12.36 14.24 -5.17
#